data_5f8d2873885b4dbdef96db9fe2bf3391
#
_entry.id   5f8d2873885b4dbdef96db9fe2bf3391
#
_cell.length_a   1.000
_cell.length_b   1.000
_cell.length_c   1.000
_cell.angle_alpha   90.00
_cell.angle_beta   90.00
_cell.angle_gamma   90.00
#
_symmetry.space_group_name_H-M   'P 1'
#
loop_
_entity.id
_entity.type
_entity.pdbx_description
1 polymer ?
#
loop_
_entity_poly.entity_id
_entity_poly.type
_entity_poly.pdbx_seq_one_letter_code
_entity_poly.pdbx_strand_id
1 'polypeptide(L)'
;MKKILFLLFATMTTLGTYAEDGHLLWLRYQSVNKAKVVCDLTSPTIDIIKQELEIYYQGAHIALKLDATMPDDDGYRFDGSTLSARREAGLLYGTYALLRGDMNMETHPVFPLRLLNHWDNLDGSIERGYAGESIFWKQENKQLVTFDPQLIREYARANASIGINGTVLNNVNASPKMLTAPYLKEVKKIADILRPYHIKVYLSINFATPMALGDTKTADPLDKSVAKWWKKKAKEIYKLIPDFGGFLVKANSEGQPGPGDYQRSHADGANMLADALKPYKGIVMWRCFVYGANHKGEDRVKQAVSEFKPLDGQFHDNVILQTKNGPLDFQPREPYSPIFDQIKQTPNMVELQITQEYLGQSRHLVYLAPMWKEFFSQVNPRELKGIAGVANIGLDKNWCGHHFSQANWYAFGRLAWNPMLPSDKIAREWLEQTFTREAAFVDAAAQIMDESREACVDYMMPLGLHHIFKFDHHYGPEPDGFIKSYPLEWCPIYYHKADKQGVGFDRSSKGTDAVSQYRPELARRYDNLATCPENLLLWFHHVPWDYKMKDGSTLWESLQFHYNRGVITVEQHQNLWHNKMHHYIDEQRWREVDERLHHQVENAREWRDTCLQYFGKFAKGE
;
A
#
# COMPACT_ATOMS: atom_id res chain seq x y z
N MET A 1 14.81 74.81 -26.15
CA MET A 1 15.45 73.51 -25.95
C MET A 1 14.68 72.77 -24.86
N LYS A 2 13.74 71.94 -25.28
CA LYS A 2 12.94 71.12 -24.36
C LYS A 2 13.62 69.71 -24.20
N LYS A 3 14.04 69.40 -23.01
CA LYS A 3 14.56 68.08 -22.67
C LYS A 3 13.36 67.15 -22.40
N ILE A 4 13.18 66.13 -23.22
CA ILE A 4 12.22 65.05 -23.02
C ILE A 4 12.89 63.96 -22.13
N LEU A 5 12.33 63.74 -20.94
CA LEU A 5 12.74 62.72 -20.00
C LEU A 5 11.94 61.46 -20.32
N PHE A 6 12.60 60.43 -20.83
CA PHE A 6 12.00 59.09 -21.00
C PHE A 6 12.03 58.38 -19.66
N LEU A 7 10.86 58.20 -19.03
CA LEU A 7 10.67 57.28 -17.90
C LEU A 7 10.46 55.86 -18.45
N LEU A 8 11.43 55.00 -18.28
CA LEU A 8 11.26 53.56 -18.45
C LEU A 8 10.45 53.05 -17.25
N PHE A 9 9.20 52.71 -17.46
CA PHE A 9 8.43 51.86 -16.54
C PHE A 9 8.85 50.41 -16.77
N ALA A 10 9.72 49.90 -15.91
CA ALA A 10 9.92 48.47 -15.77
C ALA A 10 8.67 47.90 -15.07
N THR A 11 7.76 47.32 -15.82
CA THR A 11 6.70 46.45 -15.27
C THR A 11 7.36 45.19 -14.78
N MET A 12 7.71 45.16 -13.51
CA MET A 12 7.90 43.89 -12.79
C MET A 12 6.55 43.17 -12.75
N THR A 13 6.33 42.24 -13.65
CA THR A 13 5.33 41.22 -13.47
C THR A 13 5.77 40.37 -12.28
N THR A 14 5.25 40.67 -11.12
CA THR A 14 5.26 39.72 -10.00
C THR A 14 4.46 38.50 -10.45
N LEU A 15 5.14 37.50 -10.97
CA LEU A 15 4.62 36.16 -10.98
C LEU A 15 4.37 35.83 -9.50
N GLY A 16 3.12 35.85 -9.09
CA GLY A 16 2.72 35.34 -7.80
C GLY A 16 3.17 33.86 -7.75
N THR A 17 4.25 33.61 -7.07
CA THR A 17 4.62 32.24 -6.71
C THR A 17 3.55 31.77 -5.74
N TYR A 18 2.52 31.11 -6.25
CA TYR A 18 1.67 30.29 -5.39
C TYR A 18 2.60 29.30 -4.69
N ALA A 19 2.57 29.30 -3.35
CA ALA A 19 3.32 28.35 -2.58
C ALA A 19 2.93 26.93 -3.03
N GLU A 20 3.94 26.11 -3.34
CA GLU A 20 3.74 24.75 -3.83
C GLU A 20 3.48 23.81 -2.65
N ASP A 21 2.26 23.34 -2.50
CA ASP A 21 1.80 22.54 -1.37
C ASP A 21 1.77 21.02 -1.63
N GLY A 22 2.18 20.58 -2.81
CA GLY A 22 2.19 19.17 -3.20
C GLY A 22 0.86 18.64 -3.71
N HIS A 23 -0.20 19.44 -3.78
CA HIS A 23 -1.53 19.00 -4.19
C HIS A 23 -1.58 18.43 -5.62
N LEU A 24 -0.77 18.95 -6.53
CA LEU A 24 -0.71 18.49 -7.92
C LEU A 24 -0.07 17.09 -8.09
N LEU A 25 0.50 16.51 -7.05
CA LEU A 25 1.17 15.21 -7.10
C LEU A 25 2.29 15.21 -8.16
N TRP A 26 2.38 14.14 -8.95
CA TRP A 26 3.24 13.96 -10.14
C TRP A 26 2.58 14.40 -11.45
N LEU A 27 1.35 14.96 -11.40
CA LEU A 27 0.56 15.35 -12.58
C LEU A 27 0.88 16.77 -13.05
N ARG A 28 2.17 17.13 -13.12
CA ARG A 28 2.69 18.48 -13.44
C ARG A 28 3.09 18.59 -14.91
N TYR A 29 2.20 18.12 -15.79
CA TYR A 29 2.43 18.18 -17.23
C TYR A 29 2.45 19.62 -17.73
N GLN A 30 3.40 19.94 -18.62
CA GLN A 30 3.46 21.24 -19.25
C GLN A 30 2.36 21.38 -20.31
N SER A 31 1.54 22.42 -20.18
CA SER A 31 0.52 22.72 -21.17
C SER A 31 1.15 23.24 -22.47
N VAL A 32 0.79 22.63 -23.59
CA VAL A 32 1.20 23.05 -24.93
C VAL A 32 0.02 23.50 -25.80
N ASN A 33 -1.21 23.04 -25.51
CA ASN A 33 -2.47 23.39 -26.17
C ASN A 33 -2.40 23.33 -27.71
N LYS A 34 -1.76 22.30 -28.29
CA LYS A 34 -1.47 22.25 -29.74
C LYS A 34 -1.75 20.88 -30.38
N ALA A 35 -1.92 19.84 -29.63
CA ALA A 35 -2.07 18.51 -30.20
C ALA A 35 -3.42 18.36 -30.88
N LYS A 36 -3.42 17.85 -32.13
CA LYS A 36 -4.63 17.44 -32.82
C LYS A 36 -4.90 15.96 -32.52
N VAL A 37 -5.98 15.69 -31.81
CA VAL A 37 -6.42 14.31 -31.52
C VAL A 37 -7.39 13.84 -32.60
N VAL A 38 -7.03 12.76 -33.30
CA VAL A 38 -7.87 12.13 -34.34
C VAL A 38 -8.54 10.91 -33.71
N CYS A 39 -9.87 10.96 -33.54
CA CYS A 39 -10.62 9.91 -32.87
C CYS A 39 -12.11 9.98 -33.22
N ASP A 40 -12.65 8.90 -33.78
CA ASP A 40 -14.07 8.74 -34.09
C ASP A 40 -14.89 8.13 -32.91
N LEU A 41 -14.20 7.75 -31.82
CA LEU A 41 -14.84 7.21 -30.63
C LEU A 41 -15.47 8.33 -29.78
N THR A 42 -16.56 8.01 -29.10
CA THR A 42 -17.27 8.92 -28.21
C THR A 42 -17.67 8.18 -26.93
N SER A 43 -17.21 8.68 -25.80
CA SER A 43 -17.59 8.24 -24.45
C SER A 43 -17.03 9.25 -23.44
N PRO A 44 -17.50 9.24 -22.17
CA PRO A 44 -16.88 10.07 -21.12
C PRO A 44 -15.38 9.81 -20.93
N THR A 45 -14.90 8.58 -21.12
CA THR A 45 -13.47 8.24 -21.08
C THR A 45 -12.72 8.87 -22.24
N ILE A 46 -13.25 8.81 -23.43
CA ILE A 46 -12.64 9.41 -24.64
C ILE A 46 -12.60 10.94 -24.52
N ASP A 47 -13.59 11.55 -23.90
CA ASP A 47 -13.59 13.00 -23.64
C ASP A 47 -12.44 13.41 -22.71
N ILE A 48 -12.20 12.62 -21.63
CA ILE A 48 -11.06 12.80 -20.74
C ILE A 48 -9.74 12.65 -21.51
N ILE A 49 -9.59 11.59 -22.30
CA ILE A 49 -8.39 11.32 -23.10
C ILE A 49 -8.10 12.48 -24.06
N LYS A 50 -9.12 12.94 -24.79
CA LYS A 50 -8.98 14.08 -25.72
C LYS A 50 -8.52 15.34 -24.98
N GLN A 51 -9.16 15.66 -23.86
CA GLN A 51 -8.80 16.84 -23.06
C GLN A 51 -7.33 16.76 -22.56
N GLU A 52 -6.89 15.62 -22.01
CA GLU A 52 -5.52 15.46 -21.54
C GLU A 52 -4.50 15.60 -22.67
N LEU A 53 -4.74 14.95 -23.81
CA LEU A 53 -3.84 14.99 -24.97
C LEU A 53 -3.80 16.38 -25.63
N GLU A 54 -4.93 17.02 -25.84
CA GLU A 54 -5.01 18.36 -26.45
C GLU A 54 -4.27 19.42 -25.62
N ILE A 55 -4.29 19.29 -24.29
CA ILE A 55 -3.64 20.25 -23.39
C ILE A 55 -2.15 19.93 -23.23
N TYR A 56 -1.78 18.65 -23.00
CA TYR A 56 -0.47 18.30 -22.46
C TYR A 56 0.42 17.46 -23.39
N TYR A 57 -0.11 16.87 -24.48
CA TYR A 57 0.72 16.07 -25.37
C TYR A 57 1.67 16.94 -26.18
N GLN A 58 2.97 16.59 -26.14
CA GLN A 58 4.04 17.38 -26.76
C GLN A 58 4.10 17.22 -28.29
N GLY A 59 3.49 16.17 -28.86
CA GLY A 59 3.42 15.94 -30.30
C GLY A 59 2.33 16.78 -30.99
N ALA A 60 2.47 17.02 -32.28
CA ALA A 60 1.50 17.79 -33.04
C ALA A 60 0.19 17.04 -33.35
N HIS A 61 0.27 15.72 -33.54
CA HIS A 61 -0.86 14.86 -33.91
C HIS A 61 -0.80 13.51 -33.18
N ILE A 62 -1.96 12.99 -32.81
CA ILE A 62 -2.11 11.63 -32.29
C ILE A 62 -3.45 11.05 -32.72
N ALA A 63 -3.45 9.78 -33.17
CA ALA A 63 -4.66 9.02 -33.47
C ALA A 63 -4.96 8.05 -32.31
N LEU A 64 -6.26 7.85 -32.01
CA LEU A 64 -6.74 6.88 -31.04
C LEU A 64 -7.48 5.77 -31.76
N LYS A 65 -7.18 4.49 -31.43
CA LYS A 65 -7.79 3.33 -32.10
C LYS A 65 -8.09 2.22 -31.12
N LEU A 66 -9.31 1.66 -31.18
CA LEU A 66 -9.57 0.35 -30.60
C LEU A 66 -9.17 -0.75 -31.58
N ASP A 67 -8.31 -1.66 -31.13
CA ASP A 67 -7.76 -2.75 -31.95
C ASP A 67 -8.18 -4.11 -31.37
N ALA A 68 -9.11 -4.75 -32.05
CA ALA A 68 -9.66 -6.05 -31.64
C ALA A 68 -8.64 -7.19 -31.69
N THR A 69 -7.49 -7.01 -32.33
CA THR A 69 -6.41 -8.02 -32.41
C THR A 69 -5.49 -8.03 -31.20
N MET A 70 -5.51 -6.97 -30.38
CA MET A 70 -4.74 -6.90 -29.14
C MET A 70 -5.32 -7.83 -28.06
N PRO A 71 -4.50 -8.27 -27.08
CA PRO A 71 -4.97 -9.04 -25.93
C PRO A 71 -6.17 -8.38 -25.22
N ASP A 72 -7.08 -9.20 -24.68
CA ASP A 72 -8.28 -8.71 -24.00
C ASP A 72 -7.97 -8.29 -22.55
N ASP A 73 -7.10 -7.30 -22.40
CA ASP A 73 -6.66 -6.71 -21.15
C ASP A 73 -6.66 -5.18 -21.24
N ASP A 74 -6.06 -4.52 -20.25
CA ASP A 74 -5.91 -3.05 -20.16
C ASP A 74 -4.62 -2.54 -20.84
N GLY A 75 -3.94 -3.39 -21.63
CA GLY A 75 -2.71 -3.03 -22.34
C GLY A 75 -2.94 -2.02 -23.46
N TYR A 76 -1.86 -1.39 -23.87
CA TYR A 76 -1.84 -0.41 -24.97
C TYR A 76 -0.55 -0.52 -25.79
N ARG A 77 -0.62 -0.01 -27.04
CA ARG A 77 0.51 0.10 -27.94
C ARG A 77 0.55 1.51 -28.55
N PHE A 78 1.73 2.11 -28.58
CA PHE A 78 1.97 3.36 -29.27
C PHE A 78 3.09 3.17 -30.32
N ASP A 79 2.83 3.55 -31.57
CA ASP A 79 3.74 3.39 -32.71
C ASP A 79 4.44 4.70 -33.14
N GLY A 80 4.35 5.75 -32.34
CA GLY A 80 4.87 7.08 -32.63
C GLY A 80 3.83 8.06 -33.20
N SER A 81 2.66 7.56 -33.63
CA SER A 81 1.57 8.36 -34.19
C SER A 81 0.19 7.94 -33.70
N THR A 82 0.00 6.67 -33.42
CA THR A 82 -1.29 6.06 -33.04
C THR A 82 -1.19 5.34 -31.71
N LEU A 83 -2.07 5.71 -30.80
CA LEU A 83 -2.29 4.99 -29.55
C LEU A 83 -3.42 3.99 -29.76
N SER A 84 -3.10 2.71 -29.63
CA SER A 84 -4.01 1.58 -29.84
C SER A 84 -4.19 0.77 -28.57
N ALA A 85 -5.41 0.28 -28.33
CA ALA A 85 -5.72 -0.63 -27.21
C ALA A 85 -6.92 -1.50 -27.55
N ARG A 86 -7.09 -2.62 -26.82
CA ARG A 86 -8.28 -3.46 -26.94
C ARG A 86 -9.52 -2.78 -26.36
N ARG A 87 -9.33 -1.98 -25.30
CA ARG A 87 -10.39 -1.33 -24.51
C ARG A 87 -10.06 0.15 -24.30
N GLU A 88 -11.07 0.97 -24.03
CA GLU A 88 -10.87 2.39 -23.70
C GLU A 88 -9.96 2.60 -22.46
N ALA A 89 -10.00 1.67 -21.48
CA ALA A 89 -9.07 1.67 -20.34
C ALA A 89 -7.60 1.70 -20.79
N GLY A 90 -7.23 0.88 -21.76
CA GLY A 90 -5.87 0.87 -22.31
C GLY A 90 -5.51 2.18 -23.01
N LEU A 91 -6.45 2.80 -23.74
CA LEU A 91 -6.22 4.14 -24.33
C LEU A 91 -5.99 5.19 -23.23
N LEU A 92 -6.74 5.13 -22.13
CA LEU A 92 -6.56 6.04 -20.99
C LEU A 92 -5.19 5.88 -20.31
N TYR A 93 -4.79 4.65 -20.00
CA TYR A 93 -3.48 4.37 -19.39
C TYR A 93 -2.34 4.71 -20.33
N GLY A 94 -2.48 4.41 -21.62
CA GLY A 94 -1.53 4.79 -22.66
C GLY A 94 -1.39 6.31 -22.81
N THR A 95 -2.48 7.05 -22.67
CA THR A 95 -2.45 8.51 -22.66
C THR A 95 -1.54 9.03 -21.55
N TYR A 96 -1.73 8.59 -20.31
CA TYR A 96 -0.89 9.03 -19.20
C TYR A 96 0.57 8.55 -19.33
N ALA A 97 0.81 7.39 -19.95
CA ALA A 97 2.15 6.95 -20.27
C ALA A 97 2.85 7.91 -21.26
N LEU A 98 2.14 8.36 -22.31
CA LEU A 98 2.67 9.36 -23.24
C LEU A 98 2.95 10.71 -22.55
N LEU A 99 2.06 11.16 -21.66
CA LEU A 99 2.25 12.40 -20.91
C LEU A 99 3.44 12.31 -19.94
N ARG A 100 3.73 11.12 -19.43
CA ARG A 100 4.93 10.82 -18.63
C ARG A 100 6.22 10.80 -19.46
N GLY A 101 6.12 10.67 -20.78
CA GLY A 101 7.25 10.64 -21.70
C GLY A 101 7.63 9.25 -22.23
N ASP A 102 6.82 8.23 -21.97
CA ASP A 102 7.02 6.89 -22.55
C ASP A 102 6.66 6.92 -24.05
N MET A 103 7.59 6.49 -24.92
CA MET A 103 7.42 6.53 -26.37
C MET A 103 7.74 5.16 -26.98
N ASN A 104 7.13 4.86 -28.13
CA ASN A 104 7.37 3.62 -28.90
C ASN A 104 7.27 2.35 -28.04
N MET A 105 6.10 2.15 -27.42
CA MET A 105 5.89 1.10 -26.43
C MET A 105 4.70 0.21 -26.77
N GLU A 106 4.82 -1.03 -26.37
CA GLU A 106 3.68 -1.93 -26.16
C GLU A 106 3.81 -2.52 -24.77
N THR A 107 2.76 -2.47 -23.96
CA THR A 107 2.78 -2.94 -22.58
C THR A 107 1.42 -3.43 -22.12
N HIS A 108 1.45 -4.44 -21.27
CA HIS A 108 0.28 -5.09 -20.68
C HIS A 108 0.47 -5.18 -19.16
N PRO A 109 -0.59 -4.94 -18.36
CA PRO A 109 -0.47 -5.07 -16.91
C PRO A 109 -0.30 -6.53 -16.51
N VAL A 110 0.63 -6.78 -15.57
CA VAL A 110 0.82 -8.13 -15.01
C VAL A 110 -0.35 -8.51 -14.13
N PHE A 111 -0.88 -7.57 -13.34
CA PHE A 111 -2.03 -7.83 -12.49
C PHE A 111 -3.33 -7.31 -13.13
N PRO A 112 -4.34 -8.18 -13.32
CA PRO A 112 -5.66 -7.75 -13.82
C PRO A 112 -6.41 -6.87 -12.78
N LEU A 113 -6.21 -7.10 -11.48
CA LEU A 113 -6.77 -6.29 -10.39
C LEU A 113 -5.65 -5.49 -9.73
N ARG A 114 -5.79 -4.16 -9.72
CA ARG A 114 -4.83 -3.20 -9.19
C ARG A 114 -5.58 -2.21 -8.31
N LEU A 115 -5.64 -2.52 -7.00
CA LEU A 115 -6.60 -1.92 -6.08
C LEU A 115 -5.91 -1.06 -5.02
N LEU A 116 -6.59 0.02 -4.63
CA LEU A 116 -6.32 0.70 -3.35
C LEU A 116 -7.36 0.27 -2.31
N ASN A 117 -6.90 -0.04 -1.12
CA ASN A 117 -7.74 -0.35 0.03
C ASN A 117 -7.67 0.83 1.00
N HIS A 118 -8.74 1.59 1.12
CA HIS A 118 -8.84 2.65 2.11
C HIS A 118 -9.34 2.09 3.43
N TRP A 119 -8.67 2.47 4.52
CA TRP A 119 -9.13 2.14 5.87
C TRP A 119 -9.88 3.33 6.49
N ASP A 120 -10.74 3.91 5.68
CA ASP A 120 -11.55 5.08 5.99
C ASP A 120 -12.80 4.67 6.76
N ASN A 121 -13.03 5.30 7.91
CA ASN A 121 -14.22 5.10 8.73
C ASN A 121 -15.35 6.03 8.31
N LEU A 122 -16.58 5.65 8.62
CA LEU A 122 -17.77 6.41 8.24
C LEU A 122 -17.93 7.76 8.98
N ASP A 123 -17.15 7.98 10.03
CA ASP A 123 -17.09 9.26 10.76
C ASP A 123 -16.07 10.25 10.19
N GLY A 124 -15.29 9.82 9.17
CA GLY A 124 -14.25 10.62 8.54
C GLY A 124 -12.84 10.33 9.03
N SER A 125 -12.67 9.59 10.12
CA SER A 125 -11.34 9.15 10.57
C SER A 125 -10.77 8.07 9.62
N ILE A 126 -9.44 7.94 9.61
CA ILE A 126 -8.76 6.89 8.85
C ILE A 126 -7.93 6.05 9.81
N GLU A 127 -8.20 4.75 9.88
CA GLU A 127 -7.38 3.84 10.67
C GLU A 127 -6.02 3.65 10.01
N ARG A 128 -4.95 3.90 10.75
CA ARG A 128 -3.57 3.84 10.23
C ARG A 128 -3.31 4.75 9.02
N GLY A 129 -4.14 5.79 8.82
CA GLY A 129 -3.92 6.85 7.85
C GLY A 129 -3.22 8.04 8.51
N TYR A 130 -2.26 8.64 7.82
CA TYR A 130 -1.42 9.72 8.36
C TYR A 130 -1.44 10.97 7.48
N ALA A 131 -2.58 11.18 6.80
CA ALA A 131 -2.78 12.24 5.80
C ALA A 131 -4.07 13.05 6.02
N GLY A 132 -4.47 13.20 7.27
CA GLY A 132 -5.70 13.91 7.62
C GLY A 132 -6.94 13.01 7.58
N GLU A 133 -8.11 13.63 7.40
CA GLU A 133 -9.39 12.93 7.37
C GLU A 133 -9.69 12.30 6.00
N SER A 134 -10.74 11.46 5.94
CA SER A 134 -11.19 10.77 4.74
C SER A 134 -11.62 11.73 3.62
N ILE A 135 -11.22 11.42 2.39
CA ILE A 135 -11.71 12.12 1.19
C ILE A 135 -13.12 11.67 0.77
N PHE A 136 -13.60 10.54 1.30
CA PHE A 136 -14.88 9.93 0.92
C PHE A 136 -15.99 10.18 1.93
N TRP A 137 -15.65 10.15 3.23
CA TRP A 137 -16.61 10.16 4.31
C TRP A 137 -16.44 11.37 5.20
N LYS A 138 -17.53 12.03 5.48
CA LYS A 138 -17.58 13.14 6.43
C LYS A 138 -18.89 13.11 7.18
N GLN A 139 -18.85 13.38 8.48
CA GLN A 139 -20.04 13.58 9.29
C GLN A 139 -20.00 14.96 9.96
N GLU A 140 -21.11 15.68 9.89
CA GLU A 140 -21.33 16.90 10.66
C GLU A 140 -22.58 16.67 11.54
N ASN A 141 -22.43 16.90 12.85
CA ASN A 141 -23.50 16.63 13.83
C ASN A 141 -24.05 15.19 13.74
N LYS A 142 -23.20 14.19 13.51
CA LYS A 142 -23.55 12.78 13.29
C LYS A 142 -24.39 12.50 12.04
N GLN A 143 -24.47 13.45 11.13
CA GLN A 143 -25.11 13.28 9.83
C GLN A 143 -24.10 13.17 8.72
N LEU A 144 -24.31 12.24 7.80
CA LEU A 144 -23.47 12.06 6.63
C LEU A 144 -23.53 13.30 5.74
N VAL A 145 -22.37 13.86 5.39
CA VAL A 145 -22.20 14.99 4.48
C VAL A 145 -21.58 14.48 3.18
N THR A 146 -21.98 15.09 2.07
CA THR A 146 -21.43 14.76 0.75
C THR A 146 -19.95 15.18 0.66
N PHE A 147 -19.13 14.32 0.07
CA PHE A 147 -17.72 14.59 -0.28
C PHE A 147 -17.58 15.70 -1.35
N ASP A 148 -16.35 16.19 -1.56
CA ASP A 148 -16.03 17.10 -2.65
C ASP A 148 -15.89 16.35 -4.00
N PRO A 149 -16.80 16.55 -4.97
CA PRO A 149 -16.71 15.86 -6.26
C PRO A 149 -15.47 16.21 -7.08
N GLN A 150 -14.88 17.39 -6.89
CA GLN A 150 -13.66 17.78 -7.58
C GLN A 150 -12.46 17.00 -7.06
N LEU A 151 -12.34 16.87 -5.73
CA LEU A 151 -11.30 16.08 -5.09
C LEU A 151 -11.35 14.61 -5.55
N ILE A 152 -12.55 14.02 -5.70
CA ILE A 152 -12.69 12.66 -6.21
C ILE A 152 -12.30 12.55 -7.69
N ARG A 153 -12.52 13.57 -8.52
CA ARG A 153 -12.01 13.60 -9.91
C ARG A 153 -10.48 13.64 -9.95
N GLU A 154 -9.86 14.45 -9.10
CA GLU A 154 -8.41 14.56 -8.98
C GLU A 154 -7.79 13.24 -8.49
N TYR A 155 -8.40 12.61 -7.49
CA TYR A 155 -8.06 11.26 -7.04
C TYR A 155 -8.16 10.23 -8.18
N ALA A 156 -9.24 10.27 -8.97
CA ALA A 156 -9.44 9.38 -10.11
C ALA A 156 -8.36 9.58 -11.18
N ARG A 157 -8.04 10.84 -11.50
CA ARG A 157 -7.00 11.22 -12.45
C ARG A 157 -5.63 10.70 -12.00
N ALA A 158 -5.28 10.88 -10.72
CA ALA A 158 -4.03 10.40 -10.16
C ALA A 158 -3.92 8.85 -10.27
N ASN A 159 -4.96 8.13 -9.89
CA ASN A 159 -4.99 6.67 -9.97
C ASN A 159 -4.93 6.15 -11.41
N ALA A 160 -5.69 6.74 -12.33
CA ALA A 160 -5.65 6.36 -13.74
C ALA A 160 -4.24 6.58 -14.34
N SER A 161 -3.54 7.65 -13.93
CA SER A 161 -2.19 7.97 -14.43
C SER A 161 -1.13 6.91 -14.09
N ILE A 162 -1.38 6.08 -13.08
CA ILE A 162 -0.50 5.00 -12.66
C ILE A 162 -1.13 3.61 -12.83
N GLY A 163 -2.27 3.52 -13.53
CA GLY A 163 -2.88 2.26 -13.94
C GLY A 163 -3.70 1.54 -12.85
N ILE A 164 -4.11 2.20 -11.79
CA ILE A 164 -5.03 1.65 -10.78
C ILE A 164 -6.44 1.54 -11.38
N ASN A 165 -7.10 0.39 -11.19
CA ASN A 165 -8.41 0.09 -11.77
C ASN A 165 -9.51 -0.27 -10.76
N GLY A 166 -9.24 -0.09 -9.47
CA GLY A 166 -10.25 -0.30 -8.45
C GLY A 166 -9.87 0.31 -7.10
N THR A 167 -10.90 0.57 -6.29
CA THR A 167 -10.72 1.13 -4.94
C THR A 167 -11.78 0.58 -4.00
N VAL A 168 -11.36 0.20 -2.80
CA VAL A 168 -12.23 -0.13 -1.66
C VAL A 168 -12.38 1.13 -0.84
N LEU A 169 -13.61 1.61 -0.64
CA LEU A 169 -13.87 2.95 -0.12
C LEU A 169 -13.88 3.05 1.41
N ASN A 170 -13.82 1.94 2.13
CA ASN A 170 -13.98 1.95 3.58
C ASN A 170 -13.14 0.89 4.28
N ASN A 171 -12.92 1.11 5.57
CA ASN A 171 -12.09 0.30 6.45
C ASN A 171 -12.47 -1.18 6.44
N VAL A 172 -11.48 -2.06 6.52
CA VAL A 172 -11.66 -3.52 6.70
C VAL A 172 -12.36 -3.86 8.02
N ASN A 173 -12.24 -3.00 9.05
CA ASN A 173 -13.06 -3.04 10.27
C ASN A 173 -14.43 -2.40 9.98
N ALA A 174 -15.17 -3.00 9.06
CA ALA A 174 -16.31 -2.39 8.40
C ALA A 174 -17.51 -2.19 9.33
N SER A 175 -18.13 -1.01 9.24
CA SER A 175 -19.42 -0.74 9.89
C SER A 175 -20.57 -1.35 9.10
N PRO A 176 -21.53 -2.04 9.75
CA PRO A 176 -22.76 -2.51 9.10
C PRO A 176 -23.53 -1.40 8.39
N LYS A 177 -23.42 -0.15 8.86
CA LYS A 177 -24.10 1.03 8.27
C LYS A 177 -23.70 1.30 6.83
N MET A 178 -22.49 0.83 6.38
CA MET A 178 -22.02 1.00 5.01
C MET A 178 -23.02 0.49 3.97
N LEU A 179 -23.76 -0.58 4.28
CA LEU A 179 -24.76 -1.17 3.37
C LEU A 179 -26.18 -0.59 3.53
N THR A 180 -26.35 0.53 4.23
CA THR A 180 -27.63 1.23 4.31
C THR A 180 -27.82 2.20 3.15
N ALA A 181 -29.09 2.51 2.84
CA ALA A 181 -29.45 3.34 1.69
C ALA A 181 -28.76 4.73 1.66
N PRO A 182 -28.57 5.46 2.78
CA PRO A 182 -27.86 6.74 2.75
C PRO A 182 -26.42 6.60 2.23
N TYR A 183 -25.67 5.63 2.76
CA TYR A 183 -24.27 5.41 2.34
C TYR A 183 -24.17 4.86 0.92
N LEU A 184 -25.02 3.91 0.52
CA LEU A 184 -25.02 3.39 -0.85
C LEU A 184 -25.33 4.46 -1.91
N LYS A 185 -26.10 5.50 -1.56
CA LYS A 185 -26.30 6.67 -2.45
C LYS A 185 -25.02 7.48 -2.64
N GLU A 186 -24.23 7.68 -1.58
CA GLU A 186 -22.94 8.37 -1.71
C GLU A 186 -21.91 7.49 -2.47
N VAL A 187 -21.87 6.19 -2.21
CA VAL A 187 -21.07 5.23 -2.99
C VAL A 187 -21.39 5.32 -4.48
N LYS A 188 -22.68 5.43 -4.83
CA LYS A 188 -23.10 5.61 -6.23
C LYS A 188 -22.53 6.88 -6.85
N LYS A 189 -22.56 8.01 -6.14
CA LYS A 189 -22.02 9.28 -6.64
C LYS A 189 -20.49 9.18 -6.88
N ILE A 190 -19.77 8.54 -5.95
CA ILE A 190 -18.34 8.26 -6.10
C ILE A 190 -18.10 7.37 -7.31
N ALA A 191 -18.83 6.24 -7.44
CA ALA A 191 -18.70 5.32 -8.55
C ALA A 191 -18.95 5.98 -9.90
N ASP A 192 -19.94 6.89 -9.99
CA ASP A 192 -20.25 7.63 -11.22
C ASP A 192 -19.10 8.56 -11.64
N ILE A 193 -18.34 9.14 -10.69
CA ILE A 193 -17.15 9.95 -10.97
C ILE A 193 -15.96 9.09 -11.37
N LEU A 194 -15.78 7.92 -10.74
CA LEU A 194 -14.63 7.03 -10.97
C LEU A 194 -14.75 6.24 -12.28
N ARG A 195 -15.98 5.93 -12.71
CA ARG A 195 -16.27 5.08 -13.88
C ARG A 195 -15.60 5.54 -15.18
N PRO A 196 -15.62 6.82 -15.57
CA PRO A 196 -14.93 7.29 -16.77
C PRO A 196 -13.39 7.09 -16.73
N TYR A 197 -12.83 6.94 -15.53
CA TYR A 197 -11.42 6.62 -15.30
C TYR A 197 -11.14 5.11 -15.19
N HIS A 198 -12.14 4.26 -15.48
CA HIS A 198 -12.09 2.80 -15.37
C HIS A 198 -11.69 2.28 -13.98
N ILE A 199 -12.05 3.01 -12.93
CA ILE A 199 -11.81 2.63 -11.53
C ILE A 199 -13.12 2.09 -10.96
N LYS A 200 -13.17 0.79 -10.68
CA LYS A 200 -14.32 0.15 -10.04
C LYS A 200 -14.34 0.39 -8.54
N VAL A 201 -15.53 0.51 -8.00
CA VAL A 201 -15.74 0.62 -6.56
C VAL A 201 -15.98 -0.76 -5.94
N TYR A 202 -15.33 -0.98 -4.81
CA TYR A 202 -15.50 -2.12 -3.91
C TYR A 202 -15.85 -1.61 -2.52
N LEU A 203 -16.45 -2.45 -1.68
CA LEU A 203 -16.74 -2.12 -0.29
C LEU A 203 -16.22 -3.21 0.64
N SER A 204 -15.62 -2.80 1.74
CA SER A 204 -15.44 -3.69 2.88
C SER A 204 -16.79 -3.88 3.58
N ILE A 205 -17.10 -5.12 3.98
CA ILE A 205 -18.36 -5.43 4.66
C ILE A 205 -18.11 -6.06 6.03
N ASN A 206 -18.98 -5.74 6.97
CA ASN A 206 -19.05 -6.48 8.22
C ASN A 206 -19.84 -7.77 7.97
N PHE A 207 -19.26 -8.91 8.31
CA PHE A 207 -19.84 -10.23 8.04
C PHE A 207 -21.24 -10.40 8.70
N ALA A 208 -21.42 -9.86 9.89
CA ALA A 208 -22.67 -9.92 10.62
C ALA A 208 -23.68 -8.80 10.26
N THR A 209 -23.48 -8.07 9.16
CA THR A 209 -24.36 -6.96 8.74
C THR A 209 -25.86 -7.33 8.77
N PRO A 210 -26.34 -8.47 8.26
CA PRO A 210 -27.77 -8.80 8.27
C PRO A 210 -28.36 -8.82 9.69
N MET A 211 -27.62 -9.40 10.64
CA MET A 211 -28.02 -9.47 12.04
C MET A 211 -27.86 -8.10 12.74
N ALA A 212 -26.76 -7.41 12.48
CA ALA A 212 -26.46 -6.11 13.09
C ALA A 212 -27.47 -5.00 12.69
N LEU A 213 -28.08 -5.10 11.50
CA LEU A 213 -29.15 -4.22 11.04
C LEU A 213 -30.55 -4.68 11.51
N GLY A 214 -30.65 -5.82 12.20
CA GLY A 214 -31.89 -6.35 12.72
C GLY A 214 -32.77 -7.09 11.69
N ASP A 215 -32.22 -7.39 10.50
CA ASP A 215 -32.95 -8.03 9.40
C ASP A 215 -33.00 -9.56 9.51
N THR A 216 -32.03 -10.15 10.25
CA THR A 216 -31.96 -11.60 10.53
C THR A 216 -31.67 -11.86 12.02
N LYS A 217 -31.95 -13.07 12.50
CA LYS A 217 -31.68 -13.48 13.88
C LYS A 217 -30.26 -14.02 14.08
N THR A 218 -29.56 -14.27 12.99
CA THR A 218 -28.23 -14.87 12.95
C THR A 218 -27.45 -14.30 11.76
N ALA A 219 -26.15 -14.52 11.74
CA ALA A 219 -25.30 -14.32 10.56
C ALA A 219 -24.61 -15.63 10.12
N ASP A 220 -25.11 -16.81 10.56
CA ASP A 220 -24.63 -18.12 10.10
C ASP A 220 -24.71 -18.20 8.57
N PRO A 221 -23.58 -18.41 7.85
CA PRO A 221 -23.55 -18.44 6.39
C PRO A 221 -24.37 -19.58 5.78
N LEU A 222 -24.68 -20.63 6.53
CA LEU A 222 -25.50 -21.73 6.07
C LEU A 222 -27.01 -21.52 6.33
N ASP A 223 -27.38 -20.45 7.03
CA ASP A 223 -28.78 -20.08 7.22
C ASP A 223 -29.38 -19.49 5.92
N LYS A 224 -30.50 -20.07 5.49
CA LYS A 224 -31.17 -19.68 4.24
C LYS A 224 -31.67 -18.22 4.26
N SER A 225 -32.04 -17.67 5.42
CA SER A 225 -32.48 -16.28 5.54
C SER A 225 -31.31 -15.31 5.35
N VAL A 226 -30.12 -15.64 5.87
CA VAL A 226 -28.87 -14.88 5.70
C VAL A 226 -28.46 -14.88 4.25
N ALA A 227 -28.38 -16.05 3.61
CA ALA A 227 -28.05 -16.17 2.19
C ALA A 227 -29.04 -15.39 1.28
N LYS A 228 -30.34 -15.45 1.61
CA LYS A 228 -31.38 -14.69 0.90
C LYS A 228 -31.19 -13.17 1.07
N TRP A 229 -30.82 -12.73 2.27
CA TRP A 229 -30.55 -11.32 2.56
C TRP A 229 -29.40 -10.80 1.71
N TRP A 230 -28.26 -11.51 1.68
CA TRP A 230 -27.11 -11.12 0.86
C TRP A 230 -27.42 -11.08 -0.63
N LYS A 231 -28.18 -12.05 -1.17
CA LYS A 231 -28.66 -12.01 -2.57
C LYS A 231 -29.52 -10.79 -2.87
N LYS A 232 -30.42 -10.42 -1.93
CA LYS A 232 -31.26 -9.22 -2.06
C LYS A 232 -30.40 -7.94 -2.02
N LYS A 233 -29.44 -7.87 -1.08
CA LYS A 233 -28.54 -6.73 -0.94
C LYS A 233 -27.62 -6.57 -2.16
N ALA A 234 -27.05 -7.63 -2.67
CA ALA A 234 -26.27 -7.60 -3.92
C ALA A 234 -27.11 -7.06 -5.08
N LYS A 235 -28.35 -7.54 -5.26
CA LYS A 235 -29.28 -7.02 -6.28
C LYS A 235 -29.53 -5.52 -6.12
N GLU A 236 -29.69 -5.03 -4.90
CA GLU A 236 -29.87 -3.59 -4.59
C GLU A 236 -28.64 -2.79 -5.02
N ILE A 237 -27.44 -3.25 -4.64
CA ILE A 237 -26.19 -2.57 -4.96
C ILE A 237 -25.98 -2.51 -6.48
N TYR A 238 -26.10 -3.63 -7.20
CA TYR A 238 -25.91 -3.65 -8.66
C TYR A 238 -26.98 -2.90 -9.44
N LYS A 239 -28.18 -2.70 -8.86
CA LYS A 239 -29.18 -1.79 -9.44
C LYS A 239 -28.73 -0.33 -9.36
N LEU A 240 -28.00 0.05 -8.30
CA LEU A 240 -27.46 1.41 -8.11
C LEU A 240 -26.16 1.63 -8.86
N ILE A 241 -25.28 0.63 -8.86
CA ILE A 241 -23.91 0.66 -9.38
C ILE A 241 -23.70 -0.60 -10.23
N PRO A 242 -24.06 -0.57 -11.53
CA PRO A 242 -24.02 -1.75 -12.39
C PRO A 242 -22.65 -2.39 -12.56
N ASP A 243 -21.58 -1.60 -12.41
CA ASP A 243 -20.17 -1.99 -12.53
C ASP A 243 -19.49 -2.20 -11.16
N PHE A 244 -20.26 -2.32 -10.07
CA PHE A 244 -19.73 -2.58 -8.73
C PHE A 244 -18.81 -3.82 -8.74
N GLY A 245 -17.60 -3.69 -8.17
CA GLY A 245 -16.57 -4.73 -8.26
C GLY A 245 -16.79 -5.91 -7.32
N GLY A 246 -17.26 -5.66 -6.10
CA GLY A 246 -17.46 -6.72 -5.11
C GLY A 246 -17.11 -6.31 -3.68
N PHE A 247 -16.92 -7.31 -2.83
CA PHE A 247 -16.69 -7.12 -1.40
C PHE A 247 -15.27 -7.48 -0.97
N LEU A 248 -14.74 -6.72 0.00
CA LEU A 248 -13.58 -7.08 0.80
C LEU A 248 -14.06 -7.50 2.20
N VAL A 249 -13.49 -8.58 2.74
CA VAL A 249 -13.93 -9.14 4.03
C VAL A 249 -12.74 -9.41 4.93
N LYS A 250 -12.77 -8.87 6.15
CA LYS A 250 -11.98 -9.30 7.30
C LYS A 250 -12.92 -10.05 8.25
N ALA A 251 -12.64 -11.33 8.53
CA ALA A 251 -13.51 -12.17 9.33
C ALA A 251 -12.74 -12.92 10.41
N ASN A 252 -13.32 -13.09 11.59
CA ASN A 252 -12.76 -13.81 12.74
C ASN A 252 -11.34 -13.38 13.14
N SER A 253 -11.06 -12.08 13.01
CA SER A 253 -9.77 -11.49 13.36
C SER A 253 -9.99 -10.16 14.07
N GLU A 254 -9.28 -9.94 15.19
CA GLU A 254 -9.29 -8.68 15.96
C GLU A 254 -10.71 -8.17 16.28
N GLY A 255 -11.58 -9.08 16.74
CA GLY A 255 -12.96 -8.74 17.14
C GLY A 255 -13.94 -8.56 15.98
N GLN A 256 -13.52 -8.72 14.72
CA GLN A 256 -14.47 -8.70 13.61
C GLN A 256 -15.24 -10.02 13.54
N PRO A 257 -16.57 -9.98 13.35
CA PRO A 257 -17.41 -11.18 13.25
C PRO A 257 -17.08 -11.96 11.98
N GLY A 258 -17.30 -13.28 12.06
CA GLY A 258 -17.03 -14.15 10.94
C GLY A 258 -17.76 -15.50 11.04
N PRO A 259 -17.55 -16.40 10.06
CA PRO A 259 -18.19 -17.72 10.04
C PRO A 259 -17.79 -18.58 11.24
N GLY A 260 -16.60 -18.40 11.81
CA GLY A 260 -16.13 -19.13 12.99
C GLY A 260 -17.01 -18.94 14.23
N ASP A 261 -17.70 -17.80 14.35
CA ASP A 261 -18.66 -17.55 15.44
C ASP A 261 -19.84 -18.53 15.42
N TYR A 262 -20.06 -19.18 14.29
CA TYR A 262 -21.10 -20.20 14.04
C TYR A 262 -20.53 -21.60 13.81
N GLN A 263 -19.25 -21.82 14.12
CA GLN A 263 -18.54 -23.07 13.85
C GLN A 263 -18.53 -23.46 12.35
N ARG A 264 -18.43 -22.43 11.48
CA ARG A 264 -18.32 -22.57 10.04
C ARG A 264 -16.92 -22.19 9.58
N SER A 265 -16.52 -22.73 8.44
CA SER A 265 -15.22 -22.40 7.82
C SER A 265 -15.22 -21.03 7.15
N HIS A 266 -14.04 -20.48 6.91
CA HIS A 266 -13.88 -19.29 6.06
C HIS A 266 -14.43 -19.51 4.64
N ALA A 267 -14.33 -20.75 4.12
CA ALA A 267 -14.90 -21.09 2.81
C ALA A 267 -16.43 -21.02 2.82
N ASP A 268 -17.11 -21.50 3.87
CA ASP A 268 -18.58 -21.37 3.99
C ASP A 268 -19.01 -19.89 3.93
N GLY A 269 -18.31 -19.04 4.69
CA GLY A 269 -18.60 -17.60 4.72
C GLY A 269 -18.34 -16.90 3.39
N ALA A 270 -17.18 -17.14 2.79
CA ALA A 270 -16.79 -16.54 1.52
C ALA A 270 -17.72 -16.99 0.38
N ASN A 271 -18.04 -18.29 0.31
CA ASN A 271 -18.87 -18.86 -0.74
C ASN A 271 -20.32 -18.35 -0.70
N MET A 272 -20.88 -18.15 0.49
CA MET A 272 -22.20 -17.52 0.63
C MET A 272 -22.25 -16.12 -0.02
N LEU A 273 -21.22 -15.30 0.22
CA LEU A 273 -21.09 -13.97 -0.38
C LEU A 273 -20.82 -14.06 -1.88
N ALA A 274 -19.96 -14.97 -2.28
CA ALA A 274 -19.62 -15.22 -3.67
C ALA A 274 -20.84 -15.61 -4.51
N ASP A 275 -21.71 -16.47 -3.98
CA ASP A 275 -22.99 -16.84 -4.61
C ASP A 275 -23.93 -15.65 -4.79
N ALA A 276 -23.92 -14.70 -3.84
CA ALA A 276 -24.74 -13.49 -3.96
C ALA A 276 -24.23 -12.56 -5.08
N LEU A 277 -22.93 -12.52 -5.32
CA LEU A 277 -22.28 -11.64 -6.31
C LEU A 277 -22.14 -12.28 -7.70
N LYS A 278 -22.12 -13.61 -7.80
CA LYS A 278 -21.87 -14.38 -9.03
C LYS A 278 -22.75 -13.97 -10.22
N PRO A 279 -24.09 -13.70 -10.07
CA PRO A 279 -24.94 -13.29 -11.19
C PRO A 279 -24.48 -11.98 -11.86
N TYR A 280 -23.69 -11.17 -11.15
CA TYR A 280 -23.23 -9.85 -11.56
C TYR A 280 -21.73 -9.83 -11.91
N LYS A 281 -21.04 -10.98 -11.89
CA LYS A 281 -19.60 -11.12 -12.06
C LYS A 281 -18.79 -10.38 -11.00
N GLY A 282 -19.35 -10.14 -9.82
CA GLY A 282 -18.67 -9.56 -8.68
C GLY A 282 -17.78 -10.58 -7.97
N ILE A 283 -16.74 -10.09 -7.31
CA ILE A 283 -15.77 -10.91 -6.58
C ILE A 283 -15.87 -10.70 -5.08
N VAL A 284 -15.38 -11.68 -4.33
CA VAL A 284 -15.12 -11.58 -2.89
C VAL A 284 -13.62 -11.62 -2.69
N MET A 285 -13.03 -10.56 -2.17
CA MET A 285 -11.66 -10.53 -1.67
C MET A 285 -11.72 -10.90 -0.18
N TRP A 286 -11.25 -12.09 0.15
CA TRP A 286 -11.29 -12.60 1.51
C TRP A 286 -9.89 -12.50 2.13
N ARG A 287 -9.75 -11.65 3.17
CA ARG A 287 -8.43 -11.48 3.79
C ARG A 287 -7.98 -12.77 4.46
N CYS A 288 -6.83 -13.25 4.01
CA CYS A 288 -6.15 -14.43 4.54
C CYS A 288 -5.23 -14.01 5.70
N PHE A 289 -5.85 -13.51 6.76
CA PHE A 289 -5.19 -12.96 7.92
C PHE A 289 -6.07 -13.17 9.15
N VAL A 290 -5.56 -13.94 10.11
CA VAL A 290 -6.24 -14.20 11.38
C VAL A 290 -5.27 -14.03 12.53
N TYR A 291 -5.72 -13.24 13.51
CA TYR A 291 -5.23 -13.32 14.87
C TYR A 291 -6.40 -13.86 15.70
N GLY A 292 -6.47 -15.16 15.86
CA GLY A 292 -7.68 -15.80 16.34
C GLY A 292 -7.52 -16.63 17.59
N ALA A 293 -8.62 -16.73 18.33
CA ALA A 293 -8.76 -17.56 19.51
C ALA A 293 -8.58 -19.06 19.23
N ASN A 294 -8.72 -19.49 17.97
CA ASN A 294 -8.62 -20.91 17.57
C ASN A 294 -7.16 -21.44 17.58
N HIS A 295 -6.17 -20.55 17.61
CA HIS A 295 -4.74 -20.89 17.54
C HIS A 295 -3.98 -20.48 18.80
N LYS A 296 -4.61 -20.57 19.98
CA LYS A 296 -3.95 -20.26 21.26
C LYS A 296 -2.67 -21.08 21.44
N GLY A 297 -1.55 -20.37 21.66
CA GLY A 297 -0.24 -21.00 21.87
C GLY A 297 0.52 -21.36 20.60
N GLU A 298 -0.08 -21.21 19.43
CA GLU A 298 0.65 -21.30 18.16
C GLU A 298 1.39 -19.99 17.87
N ASP A 299 2.60 -20.10 17.33
CA ASP A 299 3.36 -18.93 16.89
C ASP A 299 2.51 -18.11 15.89
N ARG A 300 2.40 -16.80 16.16
CA ARG A 300 1.54 -15.90 15.42
C ARG A 300 1.79 -15.93 13.91
N VAL A 301 3.04 -16.12 13.48
CA VAL A 301 3.41 -16.17 12.04
C VAL A 301 2.93 -17.45 11.33
N LYS A 302 2.52 -18.48 12.07
CA LYS A 302 2.02 -19.74 11.51
C LYS A 302 0.50 -19.74 11.30
N GLN A 303 -0.24 -18.93 12.04
CA GLN A 303 -1.70 -19.04 12.18
C GLN A 303 -2.44 -18.95 10.84
N ALA A 304 -2.01 -18.05 9.94
CA ALA A 304 -2.66 -17.91 8.64
C ALA A 304 -2.57 -19.20 7.78
N VAL A 305 -1.42 -19.86 7.77
CA VAL A 305 -1.26 -21.14 7.05
C VAL A 305 -2.09 -22.24 7.72
N SER A 306 -2.06 -22.34 9.05
CA SER A 306 -2.84 -23.34 9.80
C SER A 306 -4.34 -23.21 9.53
N GLU A 307 -4.84 -21.98 9.41
CA GLU A 307 -6.26 -21.70 9.17
C GLU A 307 -6.68 -21.93 7.71
N PHE A 308 -5.89 -21.45 6.75
CA PHE A 308 -6.33 -21.40 5.35
C PHE A 308 -5.86 -22.57 4.47
N LYS A 309 -4.71 -23.21 4.76
CA LYS A 309 -4.23 -24.34 3.97
C LYS A 309 -5.22 -25.52 3.89
N PRO A 310 -5.92 -25.91 4.98
CA PRO A 310 -6.93 -26.97 4.91
C PRO A 310 -8.13 -26.65 4.03
N LEU A 311 -8.34 -25.35 3.70
CA LEU A 311 -9.46 -24.86 2.91
C LEU A 311 -9.12 -24.65 1.43
N ASP A 312 -7.85 -24.91 1.02
CA ASP A 312 -7.44 -24.70 -0.36
C ASP A 312 -8.27 -25.56 -1.32
N GLY A 313 -8.81 -24.93 -2.36
CA GLY A 313 -9.71 -25.56 -3.33
C GLY A 313 -11.18 -25.66 -2.88
N GLN A 314 -11.54 -25.16 -1.68
CA GLN A 314 -12.92 -25.16 -1.21
C GLN A 314 -13.66 -23.83 -1.48
N PHE A 315 -12.94 -22.82 -1.90
CA PHE A 315 -13.50 -21.51 -2.25
C PHE A 315 -14.06 -21.50 -3.68
N HIS A 316 -15.14 -20.77 -3.91
CA HIS A 316 -15.72 -20.60 -5.24
C HIS A 316 -14.80 -19.76 -6.16
N ASP A 317 -14.94 -19.90 -7.47
CA ASP A 317 -14.07 -19.28 -8.48
C ASP A 317 -14.00 -17.75 -8.42
N ASN A 318 -15.03 -17.10 -7.90
CA ASN A 318 -15.08 -15.66 -7.72
C ASN A 318 -14.67 -15.20 -6.31
N VAL A 319 -14.06 -16.08 -5.51
CA VAL A 319 -13.35 -15.72 -4.28
C VAL A 319 -11.86 -15.61 -4.58
N ILE A 320 -11.22 -14.55 -4.11
CA ILE A 320 -9.78 -14.34 -4.17
C ILE A 320 -9.29 -14.14 -2.74
N LEU A 321 -8.34 -14.96 -2.29
CA LEU A 321 -7.70 -14.74 -1.00
C LEU A 321 -6.79 -13.50 -1.09
N GLN A 322 -6.95 -12.56 -0.18
CA GLN A 322 -6.11 -11.36 -0.09
C GLN A 322 -5.12 -11.53 1.06
N THR A 323 -3.85 -11.75 0.71
CA THR A 323 -2.78 -12.15 1.63
C THR A 323 -1.76 -11.03 1.77
N LYS A 324 -1.40 -10.66 3.01
CA LYS A 324 -0.30 -9.73 3.29
C LYS A 324 1.02 -10.27 2.71
N ASN A 325 1.90 -9.38 2.31
CA ASN A 325 3.21 -9.75 1.75
C ASN A 325 4.08 -10.54 2.75
N GLY A 326 4.00 -10.24 4.04
CA GLY A 326 4.68 -10.98 5.12
C GLY A 326 3.71 -11.77 6.00
N PRO A 327 4.20 -12.70 6.83
CA PRO A 327 3.36 -13.56 7.67
C PRO A 327 2.85 -12.86 8.94
N LEU A 328 3.34 -11.65 9.25
CA LEU A 328 2.98 -10.92 10.46
C LEU A 328 2.14 -9.69 10.13
N ASP A 329 2.72 -8.53 9.91
CA ASP A 329 1.94 -7.28 9.82
C ASP A 329 2.71 -6.10 9.21
N PHE A 330 3.19 -6.23 7.96
CA PHE A 330 3.86 -5.14 7.25
C PHE A 330 5.06 -4.52 7.99
N GLN A 331 5.80 -5.34 8.74
CA GLN A 331 6.98 -4.91 9.48
C GLN A 331 8.05 -4.34 8.53
N PRO A 332 8.99 -3.54 8.99
CA PRO A 332 10.08 -2.99 8.17
C PRO A 332 10.83 -4.05 7.37
N ARG A 333 11.01 -5.25 7.92
CA ARG A 333 11.42 -6.44 7.19
C ARG A 333 10.73 -7.69 7.72
N GLU A 334 10.08 -8.41 6.82
CA GLU A 334 9.53 -9.74 7.02
C GLU A 334 10.01 -10.66 5.89
N PRO A 335 10.13 -11.97 6.11
CA PRO A 335 10.11 -12.91 4.98
C PRO A 335 8.75 -12.81 4.27
N TYR A 336 8.66 -13.26 3.01
CA TYR A 336 7.34 -13.31 2.37
C TYR A 336 6.41 -14.28 3.11
N SER A 337 5.10 -14.09 3.01
CA SER A 337 4.12 -14.97 3.65
C SER A 337 4.15 -16.37 3.03
N PRO A 338 4.33 -17.44 3.82
CA PRO A 338 4.33 -18.81 3.32
C PRO A 338 2.99 -19.27 2.75
N ILE A 339 1.90 -18.52 2.94
CA ILE A 339 0.61 -18.75 2.27
C ILE A 339 0.79 -18.86 0.75
N PHE A 340 1.67 -18.06 0.14
CA PHE A 340 1.93 -18.11 -1.30
C PHE A 340 2.56 -19.44 -1.76
N ASP A 341 3.20 -20.16 -0.86
CA ASP A 341 3.69 -21.52 -1.10
C ASP A 341 2.64 -22.61 -0.82
N GLN A 342 1.69 -22.35 0.06
CA GLN A 342 0.78 -23.36 0.61
C GLN A 342 -0.59 -23.41 -0.07
N ILE A 343 -1.07 -22.28 -0.62
CA ILE A 343 -2.33 -22.16 -1.35
C ILE A 343 -2.05 -22.34 -2.85
N LYS A 344 -2.60 -23.39 -3.47
CA LYS A 344 -2.30 -23.76 -4.86
C LYS A 344 -3.53 -23.81 -5.77
N GLN A 345 -4.72 -24.02 -5.21
CA GLN A 345 -5.96 -24.19 -5.97
C GLN A 345 -6.83 -22.93 -5.92
N THR A 346 -6.83 -22.23 -4.80
CA THR A 346 -7.62 -21.02 -4.59
C THR A 346 -6.89 -19.80 -5.15
N PRO A 347 -7.56 -18.94 -5.95
CA PRO A 347 -6.98 -17.69 -6.41
C PRO A 347 -6.47 -16.83 -5.26
N ASN A 348 -5.26 -16.26 -5.40
CA ASN A 348 -4.63 -15.42 -4.39
C ASN A 348 -4.19 -14.07 -4.98
N MET A 349 -4.18 -13.03 -4.16
CA MET A 349 -3.64 -11.72 -4.47
C MET A 349 -2.81 -11.19 -3.30
N VAL A 350 -1.85 -10.32 -3.56
CA VAL A 350 -1.02 -9.73 -2.51
C VAL A 350 -1.64 -8.44 -1.97
N GLU A 351 -1.62 -8.28 -0.64
CA GLU A 351 -1.89 -7.03 0.06
C GLU A 351 -0.57 -6.41 0.51
N LEU A 352 -0.26 -5.22 0.00
CA LEU A 352 0.85 -4.37 0.43
C LEU A 352 0.32 -3.22 1.28
N GLN A 353 1.19 -2.57 2.07
CA GLN A 353 0.81 -1.39 2.82
C GLN A 353 1.57 -0.16 2.32
N ILE A 354 0.84 0.87 1.90
CA ILE A 354 1.40 2.15 1.46
C ILE A 354 1.48 3.13 2.64
N THR A 355 0.70 2.89 3.70
CA THR A 355 0.53 3.78 4.86
C THR A 355 1.76 3.93 5.75
N GLN A 356 2.79 3.11 5.61
CA GLN A 356 4.02 3.13 6.44
C GLN A 356 3.74 2.99 7.95
N GLU A 357 2.75 2.21 8.38
CA GLU A 357 2.35 2.07 9.78
C GLU A 357 3.54 1.75 10.70
N TYR A 358 4.41 0.84 10.25
CA TYR A 358 5.59 0.36 10.98
C TYR A 358 6.91 0.96 10.46
N LEU A 359 6.85 1.93 9.55
CA LEU A 359 8.02 2.53 8.89
C LEU A 359 8.03 4.07 9.09
N GLY A 360 7.73 4.51 10.31
CA GLY A 360 7.79 5.92 10.69
C GLY A 360 6.60 6.76 10.24
N GLN A 361 5.54 6.13 9.69
CA GLN A 361 4.31 6.80 9.29
C GLN A 361 4.59 7.92 8.26
N SER A 362 3.77 8.97 8.17
CA SER A 362 4.07 10.16 7.35
C SER A 362 5.05 11.14 8.01
N ARG A 363 5.78 10.71 9.05
CA ARG A 363 6.79 11.51 9.74
C ARG A 363 8.19 11.24 9.23
N HIS A 364 8.41 10.07 8.59
CA HIS A 364 9.70 9.66 8.05
C HIS A 364 9.65 9.55 6.53
N LEU A 365 10.77 9.86 5.89
CA LEU A 365 11.00 9.54 4.50
C LEU A 365 11.43 8.09 4.41
N VAL A 366 10.54 7.22 3.93
CA VAL A 366 10.83 5.82 3.64
C VAL A 366 10.19 5.43 2.30
N TYR A 367 11.01 5.10 1.32
CA TYR A 367 10.56 4.64 0.00
C TYR A 367 10.36 3.13 0.01
N LEU A 368 9.14 2.68 -0.28
CA LEU A 368 8.72 1.29 -0.06
C LEU A 368 8.96 0.36 -1.25
N ALA A 369 9.22 0.89 -2.45
CA ALA A 369 9.39 0.03 -3.63
C ALA A 369 10.51 -1.00 -3.47
N PRO A 370 11.68 -0.74 -2.86
CA PRO A 370 12.70 -1.75 -2.59
C PRO A 370 12.16 -2.94 -1.77
N MET A 371 11.34 -2.68 -0.74
CA MET A 371 10.69 -3.72 0.09
C MET A 371 9.73 -4.58 -0.74
N TRP A 372 8.93 -3.96 -1.61
CA TRP A 372 8.00 -4.69 -2.47
C TRP A 372 8.74 -5.50 -3.55
N LYS A 373 9.89 -5.02 -4.02
CA LYS A 373 10.77 -5.77 -4.93
C LYS A 373 11.38 -7.01 -4.25
N GLU A 374 11.71 -6.94 -2.96
CA GLU A 374 12.13 -8.14 -2.20
C GLU A 374 11.03 -9.21 -2.23
N PHE A 375 9.77 -8.83 -1.98
CA PHE A 375 8.64 -9.75 -2.08
C PHE A 375 8.52 -10.38 -3.48
N PHE A 376 8.53 -9.58 -4.56
CA PHE A 376 8.45 -10.10 -5.93
C PHE A 376 9.68 -10.90 -6.39
N SER A 377 10.79 -10.84 -5.68
CA SER A 377 11.93 -11.73 -5.92
C SER A 377 11.69 -13.16 -5.45
N GLN A 378 10.73 -13.35 -4.54
CA GLN A 378 10.39 -14.64 -3.93
C GLN A 378 9.07 -15.21 -4.45
N VAL A 379 8.10 -14.37 -4.75
CA VAL A 379 6.76 -14.76 -5.21
C VAL A 379 6.59 -14.35 -6.68
N ASN A 380 6.23 -15.32 -7.53
CA ASN A 380 5.99 -15.06 -8.94
C ASN A 380 4.72 -14.21 -9.13
N PRO A 381 4.81 -12.96 -9.59
CA PRO A 381 3.65 -12.09 -9.71
C PRO A 381 2.61 -12.57 -10.73
N ARG A 382 2.99 -13.42 -11.69
CA ARG A 382 2.07 -13.97 -12.72
C ARG A 382 1.12 -15.04 -12.17
N GLU A 383 1.41 -15.58 -11.00
CA GLU A 383 0.54 -16.54 -10.30
C GLU A 383 -0.55 -15.83 -9.49
N LEU A 384 -0.42 -14.52 -9.27
CA LEU A 384 -1.34 -13.73 -8.49
C LEU A 384 -2.45 -13.13 -9.37
N LYS A 385 -3.68 -13.11 -8.84
CA LYS A 385 -4.85 -12.55 -9.53
C LYS A 385 -4.99 -11.04 -9.35
N GLY A 386 -4.19 -10.43 -8.49
CA GLY A 386 -4.24 -9.00 -8.24
C GLY A 386 -3.25 -8.53 -7.19
N ILE A 387 -3.25 -7.25 -7.00
CA ILE A 387 -2.49 -6.53 -6.00
C ILE A 387 -3.37 -5.47 -5.35
N ALA A 388 -3.35 -5.39 -4.04
CA ALA A 388 -4.03 -4.37 -3.26
C ALA A 388 -3.04 -3.61 -2.40
N GLY A 389 -3.18 -2.29 -2.29
CA GLY A 389 -2.37 -1.43 -1.44
C GLY A 389 -3.22 -0.72 -0.39
N VAL A 390 -2.89 -0.88 0.88
CA VAL A 390 -3.52 -0.07 1.95
C VAL A 390 -3.07 1.37 1.78
N ALA A 391 -4.02 2.26 1.50
CA ALA A 391 -3.75 3.61 1.07
C ALA A 391 -3.47 4.57 2.24
N ASN A 392 -2.50 5.47 2.07
CA ASN A 392 -2.30 6.65 2.92
C ASN A 392 -2.68 7.90 2.12
N ILE A 393 -3.98 8.15 1.98
CA ILE A 393 -4.55 9.25 1.21
C ILE A 393 -5.65 9.89 2.04
N GLY A 394 -5.56 11.19 2.27
CA GLY A 394 -6.52 11.95 3.05
C GLY A 394 -6.58 13.42 2.63
N LEU A 395 -7.21 14.25 3.45
CA LEU A 395 -7.48 15.67 3.18
C LEU A 395 -6.27 16.59 3.39
N ASP A 396 -5.10 16.08 3.77
CA ASP A 396 -3.88 16.90 3.78
C ASP A 396 -3.61 17.45 2.38
N LYS A 397 -3.09 18.68 2.28
CA LYS A 397 -2.86 19.35 1.01
C LYS A 397 -2.01 18.54 0.03
N ASN A 398 -0.99 17.83 0.54
CA ASN A 398 -0.14 16.95 -0.25
C ASN A 398 -0.69 15.50 -0.35
N TRP A 399 -1.93 15.24 0.04
CA TRP A 399 -2.65 13.96 0.01
C TRP A 399 -2.11 12.86 0.93
N CYS A 400 -0.83 12.87 1.29
CA CYS A 400 -0.14 11.75 1.93
C CYS A 400 0.51 12.11 3.28
N GLY A 401 0.37 13.36 3.75
CA GLY A 401 0.95 13.86 5.00
C GLY A 401 2.47 14.12 4.94
N HIS A 402 3.14 13.62 3.88
CA HIS A 402 4.56 13.83 3.58
C HIS A 402 4.76 13.83 2.06
N HIS A 403 5.54 14.78 1.52
CA HIS A 403 5.74 14.87 0.07
C HIS A 403 6.29 13.57 -0.53
N PHE A 404 7.28 12.94 0.09
CA PHE A 404 7.84 11.68 -0.39
C PHE A 404 6.94 10.46 -0.19
N SER A 405 5.90 10.54 0.67
CA SER A 405 4.90 9.46 0.75
C SER A 405 4.06 9.36 -0.51
N GLN A 406 3.97 10.42 -1.32
CA GLN A 406 3.39 10.38 -2.66
C GLN A 406 4.14 9.40 -3.58
N ALA A 407 5.47 9.29 -3.42
CA ALA A 407 6.30 8.34 -4.17
C ALA A 407 5.88 6.88 -3.93
N ASN A 408 5.41 6.55 -2.73
CA ASN A 408 4.94 5.21 -2.41
C ASN A 408 3.61 4.89 -3.11
N TRP A 409 2.68 5.86 -3.18
CA TRP A 409 1.46 5.70 -3.97
C TRP A 409 1.78 5.55 -5.47
N TYR A 410 2.66 6.41 -6.01
CA TYR A 410 3.11 6.33 -7.39
C TYR A 410 3.77 4.98 -7.70
N ALA A 411 4.73 4.56 -6.88
CA ALA A 411 5.47 3.32 -7.05
C ALA A 411 4.57 2.09 -6.95
N PHE A 412 3.58 2.11 -6.06
CA PHE A 412 2.58 1.04 -5.98
C PHE A 412 1.87 0.84 -7.33
N GLY A 413 1.37 1.91 -7.95
CA GLY A 413 0.71 1.84 -9.26
C GLY A 413 1.65 1.33 -10.37
N ARG A 414 2.89 1.83 -10.39
CA ARG A 414 3.90 1.39 -11.38
C ARG A 414 4.25 -0.10 -11.25
N LEU A 415 4.42 -0.59 -10.02
CA LEU A 415 4.67 -2.01 -9.73
C LEU A 415 3.42 -2.86 -9.91
N ALA A 416 2.23 -2.33 -9.67
CA ALA A 416 0.98 -3.01 -9.97
C ALA A 416 0.77 -3.22 -11.48
N TRP A 417 1.30 -2.34 -12.31
CA TRP A 417 1.35 -2.53 -13.76
C TRP A 417 2.47 -3.49 -14.17
N ASN A 418 3.69 -3.23 -13.71
CA ASN A 418 4.87 -4.05 -14.03
C ASN A 418 5.77 -4.23 -12.80
N PRO A 419 5.66 -5.34 -12.05
CA PRO A 419 6.47 -5.63 -10.87
C PRO A 419 7.97 -5.84 -11.17
N MET A 420 8.34 -5.94 -12.45
CA MET A 420 9.75 -6.08 -12.86
C MET A 420 10.49 -4.73 -12.98
N LEU A 421 9.77 -3.60 -12.94
CA LEU A 421 10.42 -2.28 -12.99
C LEU A 421 11.41 -2.12 -11.83
N PRO A 422 12.62 -1.59 -12.08
CA PRO A 422 13.58 -1.24 -11.03
C PRO A 422 13.03 -0.13 -10.12
N SER A 423 13.27 -0.23 -8.81
CA SER A 423 12.79 0.75 -7.83
C SER A 423 13.42 2.13 -8.04
N ASP A 424 14.72 2.19 -8.37
CA ASP A 424 15.45 3.43 -8.68
C ASP A 424 14.89 4.14 -9.92
N LYS A 425 14.52 3.38 -10.96
CA LYS A 425 13.87 3.95 -12.14
C LYS A 425 12.53 4.60 -11.79
N ILE A 426 11.72 3.95 -10.95
CA ILE A 426 10.44 4.49 -10.51
C ILE A 426 10.64 5.75 -9.65
N ALA A 427 11.64 5.75 -8.77
CA ALA A 427 11.99 6.89 -7.94
C ALA A 427 12.36 8.11 -8.81
N ARG A 428 13.28 7.94 -9.76
CA ARG A 428 13.69 8.99 -10.70
C ARG A 428 12.52 9.54 -11.53
N GLU A 429 11.72 8.64 -12.09
CA GLU A 429 10.53 8.98 -12.87
C GLU A 429 9.55 9.84 -12.04
N TRP A 430 9.34 9.50 -10.77
CA TRP A 430 8.50 10.29 -9.87
C TRP A 430 9.12 11.65 -9.52
N LEU A 431 10.43 11.69 -9.22
CA LEU A 431 11.16 12.93 -8.91
C LEU A 431 11.12 13.93 -10.06
N GLU A 432 11.36 13.46 -11.28
CA GLU A 432 11.35 14.30 -12.50
C GLU A 432 9.97 14.90 -12.78
N GLN A 433 8.90 14.19 -12.47
CA GLN A 433 7.53 14.65 -12.65
C GLN A 433 7.04 15.55 -11.49
N THR A 434 7.58 15.34 -10.27
CA THR A 434 7.06 15.98 -9.06
C THR A 434 7.84 17.24 -8.68
N PHE A 435 9.15 17.26 -8.89
CA PHE A 435 10.02 18.36 -8.48
C PHE A 435 10.71 19.01 -9.67
N THR A 436 11.75 18.40 -10.21
CA THR A 436 12.55 18.96 -11.29
C THR A 436 13.27 17.86 -12.07
N ARG A 437 13.67 18.17 -13.32
CA ARG A 437 14.50 17.29 -14.16
C ARG A 437 15.99 17.58 -14.04
N GLU A 438 16.41 18.46 -13.13
CA GLU A 438 17.83 18.74 -12.88
C GLU A 438 18.52 17.51 -12.33
N ALA A 439 19.50 16.96 -13.06
CA ALA A 439 20.16 15.70 -12.74
C ALA A 439 20.77 15.70 -11.34
N ALA A 440 21.36 16.83 -10.92
CA ALA A 440 21.96 16.93 -9.59
C ALA A 440 20.95 16.75 -8.44
N PHE A 441 19.72 17.23 -8.62
CA PHE A 441 18.64 16.99 -7.66
C PHE A 441 18.16 15.56 -7.73
N VAL A 442 17.85 15.06 -8.94
CA VAL A 442 17.28 13.72 -9.15
C VAL A 442 18.22 12.64 -8.61
N ASP A 443 19.53 12.76 -8.91
CA ASP A 443 20.52 11.79 -8.43
C ASP A 443 20.61 11.75 -6.90
N ALA A 444 20.67 12.91 -6.27
CA ALA A 444 20.80 12.99 -4.82
C ALA A 444 19.51 12.56 -4.08
N ALA A 445 18.34 12.97 -4.58
CA ALA A 445 17.07 12.59 -3.99
C ALA A 445 16.74 11.10 -4.21
N ALA A 446 17.10 10.53 -5.38
CA ALA A 446 16.96 9.11 -5.66
C ALA A 446 17.87 8.27 -4.72
N GLN A 447 19.08 8.72 -4.44
CA GLN A 447 19.95 8.07 -3.46
C GLN A 447 19.30 8.03 -2.07
N ILE A 448 18.76 9.16 -1.58
CA ILE A 448 18.03 9.20 -0.30
C ILE A 448 16.87 8.20 -0.32
N MET A 449 16.09 8.14 -1.40
CA MET A 449 14.95 7.22 -1.51
C MET A 449 15.41 5.76 -1.47
N ASP A 450 16.39 5.38 -2.27
CA ASP A 450 16.85 3.99 -2.37
C ASP A 450 17.47 3.47 -1.07
N GLU A 451 18.19 4.32 -0.31
CA GLU A 451 18.79 3.96 0.97
C GLU A 451 17.79 4.01 2.15
N SER A 452 16.68 4.74 2.03
CA SER A 452 15.79 5.09 3.15
C SER A 452 15.16 3.90 3.85
N ARG A 453 14.77 2.86 3.11
CA ARG A 453 14.17 1.64 3.69
C ARG A 453 15.19 0.84 4.50
N GLU A 454 16.41 0.64 4.00
CA GLU A 454 17.46 -0.07 4.72
C GLU A 454 17.91 0.72 5.96
N ALA A 455 18.01 2.04 5.86
CA ALA A 455 18.28 2.89 7.01
C ALA A 455 17.18 2.73 8.09
N CYS A 456 15.92 2.68 7.68
CA CYS A 456 14.78 2.47 8.59
C CYS A 456 14.87 1.11 9.30
N VAL A 457 15.15 0.03 8.58
CA VAL A 457 15.38 -1.30 9.17
C VAL A 457 16.51 -1.26 10.18
N ASP A 458 17.63 -0.64 9.81
CA ASP A 458 18.83 -0.57 10.63
C ASP A 458 18.59 0.16 11.95
N TYR A 459 17.95 1.34 11.94
CA TYR A 459 17.74 2.06 13.20
C TYR A 459 16.53 1.55 14.00
N MET A 460 15.61 0.78 13.40
CA MET A 460 14.47 0.23 14.12
C MET A 460 14.71 -1.23 14.56
N MET A 461 14.84 -2.14 13.61
CA MET A 461 14.79 -3.58 13.85
C MET A 461 15.72 -4.34 12.89
N PRO A 462 17.04 -4.21 13.06
CA PRO A 462 18.02 -4.89 12.23
C PRO A 462 18.02 -6.41 12.44
N LEU A 463 18.64 -7.14 11.51
CA LEU A 463 18.93 -8.57 11.57
C LEU A 463 17.71 -9.48 11.75
N GLY A 464 16.51 -9.00 11.40
CA GLY A 464 15.27 -9.77 11.56
C GLY A 464 14.54 -9.56 12.89
N LEU A 465 14.99 -8.63 13.72
CA LEU A 465 14.16 -8.12 14.81
C LEU A 465 12.85 -7.55 14.24
N HIS A 466 11.75 -7.67 14.99
CA HIS A 466 10.45 -7.24 14.53
C HIS A 466 9.51 -6.95 15.70
N HIS A 467 8.51 -6.11 15.45
CA HIS A 467 7.39 -5.77 16.34
C HIS A 467 7.80 -5.22 17.72
N ILE A 468 8.84 -4.37 17.75
CA ILE A 468 9.38 -3.76 18.98
C ILE A 468 8.86 -2.31 19.13
N PHE A 469 7.61 -2.07 18.80
CA PHE A 469 6.97 -0.74 18.79
C PHE A 469 6.23 -0.46 20.10
N LYS A 470 6.09 0.83 20.40
CA LYS A 470 5.12 1.32 21.40
C LYS A 470 3.72 0.83 21.07
N PHE A 471 2.95 0.48 22.10
CA PHE A 471 1.56 0.07 21.93
C PHE A 471 0.72 1.16 21.24
N ASP A 472 -0.44 0.76 20.73
CA ASP A 472 -1.49 1.54 20.09
C ASP A 472 -1.14 2.16 18.73
N HIS A 473 -0.13 3.02 18.65
CA HIS A 473 0.17 3.77 17.42
C HIS A 473 1.36 3.26 16.63
N HIS A 474 2.07 2.25 17.14
CA HIS A 474 3.25 1.64 16.49
C HIS A 474 4.33 2.67 16.08
N TYR A 475 4.50 3.73 16.89
CA TYR A 475 5.50 4.77 16.66
C TYR A 475 6.46 4.88 17.83
N GLY A 476 7.77 4.75 17.55
CA GLY A 476 8.83 4.72 18.56
C GLY A 476 9.08 3.33 19.17
N PRO A 477 10.25 3.14 19.81
CA PRO A 477 10.69 1.86 20.37
C PRO A 477 10.07 1.58 21.75
N GLU A 478 9.73 0.32 22.03
CA GLU A 478 9.33 -0.18 23.34
C GLU A 478 9.77 -1.65 23.50
N PRO A 479 11.09 -1.94 23.52
CA PRO A 479 11.58 -3.32 23.58
C PRO A 479 11.18 -4.05 24.88
N ASP A 480 10.93 -3.34 25.98
CA ASP A 480 10.43 -3.88 27.24
C ASP A 480 8.89 -3.95 27.33
N GLY A 481 8.20 -3.66 26.21
CA GLY A 481 6.74 -3.56 26.16
C GLY A 481 6.05 -4.85 26.61
N PHE A 482 5.29 -4.75 27.72
CA PHE A 482 4.48 -5.82 28.28
C PHE A 482 3.27 -5.25 29.01
N ILE A 483 2.06 -5.70 28.61
CA ILE A 483 0.81 -5.37 29.28
C ILE A 483 0.14 -6.67 29.73
N LYS A 484 0.04 -6.89 31.04
CA LYS A 484 -0.47 -8.15 31.63
C LYS A 484 -1.88 -8.53 31.15
N SER A 485 -2.72 -7.57 30.80
CA SER A 485 -4.08 -7.80 30.31
C SER A 485 -4.16 -8.14 28.82
N TYR A 486 -3.06 -7.99 28.07
CA TYR A 486 -3.00 -8.31 26.65
C TYR A 486 -2.53 -9.75 26.43
N PRO A 487 -2.93 -10.39 25.34
CA PRO A 487 -2.28 -11.60 24.88
C PRO A 487 -0.76 -11.38 24.73
N LEU A 488 0.05 -12.36 25.15
CA LEU A 488 1.51 -12.20 25.12
C LEU A 488 2.02 -11.90 23.70
N GLU A 489 1.41 -12.49 22.70
CA GLU A 489 1.71 -12.28 21.28
C GLU A 489 1.36 -10.87 20.74
N TRP A 490 0.85 -10.00 21.59
CA TRP A 490 0.67 -8.57 21.28
C TRP A 490 1.76 -7.70 21.90
N CYS A 491 2.62 -8.31 22.73
CA CYS A 491 3.65 -7.58 23.46
C CYS A 491 5.02 -7.69 22.76
N PRO A 492 5.78 -6.61 22.66
CA PRO A 492 7.14 -6.60 22.08
C PRO A 492 8.07 -7.70 22.60
N ILE A 493 8.06 -7.99 23.90
CA ILE A 493 8.91 -9.03 24.50
C ILE A 493 8.68 -10.44 23.91
N TYR A 494 7.50 -10.72 23.36
CA TYR A 494 7.20 -11.98 22.70
C TYR A 494 8.04 -12.20 21.44
N TYR A 495 8.37 -11.14 20.72
CA TYR A 495 8.99 -11.24 19.41
C TYR A 495 10.51 -11.34 19.47
N HIS A 496 11.16 -10.57 20.33
CA HIS A 496 12.63 -10.59 20.43
C HIS A 496 13.17 -11.61 21.43
N LYS A 497 12.37 -12.03 22.43
CA LYS A 497 12.72 -13.03 23.45
C LYS A 497 14.13 -12.87 24.05
N ALA A 498 14.61 -11.64 24.18
CA ALA A 498 15.96 -11.38 24.71
C ALA A 498 16.11 -11.87 26.14
N ASP A 499 17.17 -12.62 26.39
CA ASP A 499 17.58 -13.12 27.69
C ASP A 499 19.12 -13.20 27.81
N LYS A 500 19.65 -13.73 28.92
CA LYS A 500 21.10 -13.88 29.12
C LYS A 500 21.80 -14.78 28.10
N GLN A 501 21.07 -15.63 27.42
CA GLN A 501 21.60 -16.58 26.43
C GLN A 501 21.67 -15.97 25.04
N GLY A 502 20.70 -15.09 24.68
CA GLY A 502 20.64 -14.54 23.33
C GLY A 502 19.43 -13.68 23.08
N VAL A 503 19.13 -13.46 21.79
CA VAL A 503 18.00 -12.69 21.29
C VAL A 503 17.46 -13.30 20.00
N GLY A 504 16.19 -13.03 19.68
CA GLY A 504 15.51 -13.54 18.50
C GLY A 504 14.54 -14.68 18.80
N PHE A 505 13.68 -15.00 17.85
CA PHE A 505 12.63 -16.01 18.02
C PHE A 505 13.06 -17.32 17.33
N ASP A 506 13.15 -18.42 18.08
CA ASP A 506 13.44 -19.73 17.48
C ASP A 506 12.20 -20.28 16.76
N ARG A 507 12.20 -20.12 15.45
CA ARG A 507 11.21 -20.62 14.49
C ARG A 507 11.77 -21.74 13.60
N SER A 508 12.97 -22.21 13.92
CA SER A 508 13.57 -23.40 13.30
C SER A 508 12.76 -24.66 13.61
N SER A 509 13.15 -25.77 13.00
CA SER A 509 12.58 -27.12 13.30
C SER A 509 12.75 -27.55 14.76
N LYS A 510 13.65 -26.90 15.52
CA LYS A 510 13.86 -27.14 16.95
C LYS A 510 12.99 -26.24 17.85
N GLY A 511 12.46 -25.15 17.29
CA GLY A 511 11.59 -24.19 17.96
C GLY A 511 10.12 -24.39 17.61
N THR A 512 9.48 -23.35 17.04
CA THR A 512 8.06 -23.41 16.65
C THR A 512 7.83 -24.07 15.29
N ASP A 513 8.89 -24.39 14.58
CA ASP A 513 8.86 -25.01 13.24
C ASP A 513 8.05 -24.20 12.21
N ALA A 514 8.15 -22.87 12.27
CA ALA A 514 7.53 -22.02 11.25
C ALA A 514 8.24 -22.15 9.88
N VAL A 515 9.52 -22.55 9.90
CA VAL A 515 10.30 -22.79 8.67
C VAL A 515 9.68 -23.87 7.78
N SER A 516 9.00 -24.88 8.34
CA SER A 516 8.36 -25.97 7.58
C SER A 516 7.19 -25.49 6.69
N GLN A 517 6.70 -24.29 6.92
CA GLN A 517 5.63 -23.71 6.10
C GLN A 517 6.13 -23.13 4.76
N TYR A 518 7.44 -22.94 4.58
CA TYR A 518 8.06 -22.47 3.34
C TYR A 518 8.34 -23.62 2.37
N ARG A 519 8.55 -23.30 1.08
CA ARG A 519 8.99 -24.28 0.10
C ARG A 519 10.31 -24.92 0.50
N PRO A 520 10.55 -26.21 0.14
CA PRO A 520 11.61 -27.02 0.76
C PRO A 520 13.02 -26.44 0.72
N GLU A 521 13.41 -25.74 -0.34
CA GLU A 521 14.72 -25.12 -0.46
C GLU A 521 14.90 -23.95 0.52
N LEU A 522 13.87 -23.13 0.73
CA LEU A 522 13.90 -22.04 1.70
C LEU A 522 13.74 -22.54 3.13
N ALA A 523 12.88 -23.54 3.36
CA ALA A 523 12.76 -24.17 4.67
C ALA A 523 14.14 -24.65 5.16
N ARG A 524 14.90 -25.39 4.34
CA ARG A 524 16.27 -25.82 4.70
C ARG A 524 17.23 -24.66 4.93
N ARG A 525 17.12 -23.59 4.11
CA ARG A 525 17.98 -22.41 4.22
C ARG A 525 17.72 -21.65 5.52
N TYR A 526 16.45 -21.47 5.88
CA TYR A 526 16.04 -20.73 7.08
C TYR A 526 16.21 -21.55 8.37
N ASP A 527 16.09 -22.87 8.30
CA ASP A 527 16.23 -23.77 9.44
C ASP A 527 17.67 -23.86 9.99
N ASN A 528 18.66 -23.64 9.14
CA ASN A 528 20.05 -23.72 9.52
C ASN A 528 20.63 -22.33 9.79
N LEU A 529 21.08 -22.11 11.05
CA LEU A 529 21.65 -20.84 11.50
C LEU A 529 22.78 -20.32 10.60
N ALA A 530 23.64 -21.20 10.07
CA ALA A 530 24.76 -20.82 9.20
C ALA A 530 24.33 -20.39 7.79
N THR A 531 23.20 -20.88 7.29
CA THR A 531 22.69 -20.56 5.94
C THR A 531 21.57 -19.55 5.95
N CYS A 532 20.97 -19.28 7.10
CA CYS A 532 19.94 -18.27 7.25
C CYS A 532 20.48 -16.91 6.82
N PRO A 533 19.74 -16.12 6.02
CA PRO A 533 20.14 -14.76 5.68
C PRO A 533 20.29 -13.92 6.95
N GLU A 534 21.40 -13.18 7.09
CA GLU A 534 21.64 -12.37 8.29
C GLU A 534 20.56 -11.35 8.57
N ASN A 535 19.96 -10.78 7.51
CA ASN A 535 18.85 -9.83 7.63
C ASN A 535 17.51 -10.46 8.11
N LEU A 536 17.44 -11.80 8.25
CA LEU A 536 16.30 -12.56 8.81
C LEU A 536 16.73 -13.46 9.98
N LEU A 537 17.97 -13.31 10.48
CA LEU A 537 18.56 -14.19 11.45
C LEU A 537 17.72 -14.29 12.74
N LEU A 538 17.39 -13.15 13.32
CA LEU A 538 16.62 -13.05 14.57
C LEU A 538 15.11 -13.25 14.37
N TRP A 539 14.65 -13.30 13.13
CA TRP A 539 13.31 -13.73 12.80
C TRP A 539 13.12 -15.24 12.98
N PHE A 540 14.13 -16.02 12.58
CA PHE A 540 14.05 -17.48 12.57
C PHE A 540 14.80 -18.18 13.71
N HIS A 541 15.75 -17.49 14.38
CA HIS A 541 16.59 -18.09 15.39
C HIS A 541 16.69 -17.25 16.65
N HIS A 542 16.76 -17.94 17.80
CA HIS A 542 17.26 -17.36 19.05
C HIS A 542 18.78 -17.53 19.07
N VAL A 543 19.52 -16.45 19.02
CA VAL A 543 20.96 -16.44 18.71
C VAL A 543 21.78 -15.94 19.90
N PRO A 544 22.83 -16.66 20.35
CA PRO A 544 23.70 -16.20 21.41
C PRO A 544 24.37 -14.86 21.11
N TRP A 545 24.59 -14.06 22.16
CA TRP A 545 25.16 -12.71 22.01
C TRP A 545 26.59 -12.70 21.44
N ASP A 546 27.38 -13.77 21.69
CA ASP A 546 28.75 -13.97 21.21
C ASP A 546 28.83 -14.76 19.88
N TYR A 547 27.67 -15.11 19.29
CA TYR A 547 27.63 -15.79 17.99
C TYR A 547 28.41 -14.98 16.94
N LYS A 548 29.28 -15.67 16.19
CA LYS A 548 30.12 -15.05 15.16
C LYS A 548 29.35 -14.90 13.85
N MET A 549 29.13 -13.64 13.46
CA MET A 549 28.57 -13.27 12.18
C MET A 549 29.58 -13.56 11.04
N LYS A 550 29.13 -13.48 9.79
CA LYS A 550 29.97 -13.78 8.62
C LYS A 550 31.20 -12.88 8.49
N ASP A 551 31.13 -11.66 8.97
CA ASP A 551 32.23 -10.69 9.00
C ASP A 551 33.19 -10.90 10.19
N GLY A 552 32.91 -11.85 11.08
CA GLY A 552 33.69 -12.19 12.26
C GLY A 552 33.33 -11.38 13.52
N SER A 553 32.44 -10.39 13.43
CA SER A 553 31.90 -9.70 14.59
C SER A 553 31.02 -10.62 15.44
N THR A 554 30.77 -10.27 16.70
CA THR A 554 29.74 -10.93 17.49
C THR A 554 28.35 -10.41 17.11
N LEU A 555 27.29 -11.14 17.40
CA LEU A 555 25.91 -10.67 17.20
C LEU A 555 25.70 -9.30 17.88
N TRP A 556 26.21 -9.13 19.11
CA TRP A 556 26.08 -7.88 19.84
C TRP A 556 26.81 -6.71 19.12
N GLU A 557 28.02 -6.93 18.65
CA GLU A 557 28.77 -5.93 17.86
C GLU A 557 28.04 -5.61 16.54
N SER A 558 27.48 -6.62 15.88
CA SER A 558 26.70 -6.44 14.66
C SER A 558 25.40 -5.63 14.90
N LEU A 559 24.66 -5.89 15.98
CA LEU A 559 23.50 -5.07 16.36
C LEU A 559 23.90 -3.61 16.61
N GLN A 560 24.98 -3.36 17.36
CA GLN A 560 25.50 -2.01 17.60
C GLN A 560 25.88 -1.32 16.28
N PHE A 561 26.54 -2.05 15.37
CA PHE A 561 26.92 -1.53 14.05
C PHE A 561 25.68 -1.11 13.25
N HIS A 562 24.67 -1.98 13.12
CA HIS A 562 23.46 -1.69 12.36
C HIS A 562 22.69 -0.50 12.93
N TYR A 563 22.43 -0.45 14.22
CA TYR A 563 21.75 0.68 14.86
C TYR A 563 22.48 2.01 14.63
N ASN A 564 23.82 2.02 14.75
CA ASN A 564 24.62 3.22 14.49
C ASN A 564 24.63 3.58 13.00
N ARG A 565 24.75 2.59 12.09
CA ARG A 565 24.69 2.82 10.65
C ARG A 565 23.37 3.46 10.24
N GLY A 566 22.22 2.96 10.72
CA GLY A 566 20.92 3.52 10.45
C GLY A 566 20.80 5.00 10.84
N VAL A 567 21.28 5.36 12.04
CA VAL A 567 21.32 6.76 12.49
C VAL A 567 22.22 7.62 11.60
N ILE A 568 23.45 7.15 11.33
CA ILE A 568 24.41 7.88 10.47
C ILE A 568 23.83 8.10 9.06
N THR A 569 23.15 7.11 8.51
CA THR A 569 22.56 7.22 7.17
C THR A 569 21.45 8.28 7.13
N VAL A 570 20.53 8.31 8.10
CA VAL A 570 19.49 9.35 8.10
C VAL A 570 20.05 10.75 8.42
N GLU A 571 21.13 10.86 9.21
CA GLU A 571 21.87 12.12 9.39
C GLU A 571 22.50 12.60 8.07
N GLN A 572 23.06 11.69 7.29
CA GLN A 572 23.59 12.01 5.97
C GLN A 572 22.48 12.44 4.99
N HIS A 573 21.32 11.78 5.02
CA HIS A 573 20.15 12.17 4.21
C HIS A 573 19.68 13.58 4.57
N GLN A 574 19.52 13.90 5.86
CA GLN A 574 19.10 15.22 6.31
C GLN A 574 20.14 16.28 5.91
N ASN A 575 21.44 16.03 6.12
CA ASN A 575 22.51 16.95 5.71
C ASN A 575 22.55 17.17 4.19
N LEU A 576 22.35 16.11 3.40
CA LEU A 576 22.31 16.19 1.94
C LEU A 576 21.10 17.04 1.49
N TRP A 577 19.93 16.79 2.05
CA TRP A 577 18.72 17.57 1.76
C TRP A 577 18.90 19.04 2.13
N HIS A 578 19.24 19.32 3.38
CA HIS A 578 19.41 20.66 3.91
C HIS A 578 20.40 21.51 3.10
N ASN A 579 21.56 20.97 2.80
CA ASN A 579 22.66 21.75 2.20
C ASN A 579 22.63 21.82 0.68
N LYS A 580 21.96 20.87 -0.02
CA LYS A 580 22.06 20.78 -1.48
C LYS A 580 20.73 20.91 -2.23
N MET A 581 19.58 20.64 -1.60
CA MET A 581 18.30 20.57 -2.34
C MET A 581 17.58 21.89 -2.48
N HIS A 582 17.83 22.86 -1.61
CA HIS A 582 17.14 24.16 -1.54
C HIS A 582 17.16 24.94 -2.87
N HIS A 583 18.22 24.83 -3.67
CA HIS A 583 18.35 25.58 -4.91
C HIS A 583 17.53 25.06 -6.09
N TYR A 584 16.97 23.84 -5.98
CA TYR A 584 16.32 23.14 -7.09
C TYR A 584 14.80 23.13 -6.98
N ILE A 585 14.26 23.40 -5.79
CA ILE A 585 12.83 23.30 -5.52
C ILE A 585 12.34 24.53 -4.74
N ASP A 586 11.02 24.68 -4.66
CA ASP A 586 10.40 25.75 -3.89
C ASP A 586 10.69 25.65 -2.40
N GLU A 587 10.71 26.79 -1.73
CA GLU A 587 11.00 26.96 -0.31
C GLU A 587 10.06 26.14 0.59
N GLN A 588 8.77 26.05 0.24
CA GLN A 588 7.78 25.38 1.07
C GLN A 588 8.06 23.89 1.15
N ARG A 589 8.17 23.20 0.00
CA ARG A 589 8.43 21.75 -0.01
C ARG A 589 9.81 21.41 0.53
N TRP A 590 10.82 22.25 0.24
CA TRP A 590 12.14 22.04 0.81
C TRP A 590 12.09 22.05 2.34
N ARG A 591 11.47 23.08 2.96
CA ARG A 591 11.37 23.23 4.42
C ARG A 591 10.55 22.10 5.05
N GLU A 592 9.39 21.76 4.49
CA GLU A 592 8.52 20.72 5.03
C GLU A 592 9.22 19.35 5.02
N VAL A 593 10.03 19.03 4.01
CA VAL A 593 10.83 17.80 3.98
C VAL A 593 12.01 17.87 4.94
N ASP A 594 12.71 19.00 5.03
CA ASP A 594 13.82 19.20 5.96
C ASP A 594 13.39 19.00 7.43
N GLU A 595 12.26 19.58 7.82
CA GLU A 595 11.65 19.39 9.15
C GLU A 595 11.33 17.91 9.43
N ARG A 596 10.83 17.16 8.43
CA ARG A 596 10.54 15.73 8.56
C ARG A 596 11.81 14.91 8.70
N LEU A 597 12.85 15.19 7.91
CA LEU A 597 14.14 14.51 8.00
C LEU A 597 14.82 14.78 9.35
N HIS A 598 14.74 16.01 9.84
CA HIS A 598 15.26 16.34 11.18
C HIS A 598 14.54 15.52 12.27
N HIS A 599 13.21 15.47 12.24
CA HIS A 599 12.42 14.65 13.14
C HIS A 599 12.75 13.14 13.02
N GLN A 600 13.00 12.64 11.81
CA GLN A 600 13.41 11.26 11.59
C GLN A 600 14.78 10.94 12.22
N VAL A 601 15.74 11.87 12.15
CA VAL A 601 17.05 11.74 12.83
C VAL A 601 16.89 11.62 14.34
N GLU A 602 16.05 12.48 14.94
CA GLU A 602 15.78 12.42 16.38
C GLU A 602 15.17 11.08 16.80
N ASN A 603 14.17 10.61 16.05
CA ASN A 603 13.51 9.33 16.34
C ASN A 603 14.44 8.13 16.06
N ALA A 604 15.29 8.18 15.05
CA ALA A 604 16.30 7.14 14.79
C ALA A 604 17.31 7.00 15.96
N ARG A 605 17.72 8.13 16.56
CA ARG A 605 18.55 8.14 17.77
C ARG A 605 17.79 7.54 18.96
N GLU A 606 16.52 7.90 19.16
CA GLU A 606 15.66 7.31 20.20
C GLU A 606 15.59 5.78 20.05
N TRP A 607 15.38 5.27 18.84
CA TRP A 607 15.36 3.85 18.55
C TRP A 607 16.67 3.16 18.93
N ARG A 608 17.79 3.65 18.41
CA ARG A 608 19.12 3.12 18.71
C ARG A 608 19.39 3.08 20.20
N ASP A 609 19.24 4.23 20.87
CA ASP A 609 19.61 4.38 22.27
C ASP A 609 18.76 3.51 23.18
N THR A 610 17.44 3.47 22.94
CA THR A 610 16.50 2.64 23.71
C THR A 610 16.78 1.15 23.53
N CYS A 611 16.93 0.69 22.26
CA CYS A 611 17.15 -0.71 22.00
C CYS A 611 18.53 -1.19 22.47
N LEU A 612 19.59 -0.43 22.23
CA LEU A 612 20.93 -0.79 22.70
C LEU A 612 21.03 -0.75 24.23
N GLN A 613 20.36 0.17 24.90
CA GLN A 613 20.29 0.18 26.37
C GLN A 613 19.55 -1.05 26.90
N TYR A 614 18.44 -1.41 26.29
CA TYR A 614 17.64 -2.57 26.70
C TYR A 614 18.39 -3.88 26.48
N PHE A 615 18.83 -4.17 25.26
CA PHE A 615 19.52 -5.40 24.91
C PHE A 615 20.91 -5.51 25.58
N GLY A 616 21.56 -4.39 25.83
CA GLY A 616 22.87 -4.34 26.50
C GLY A 616 22.83 -4.93 27.92
N LYS A 617 21.72 -4.87 28.62
CA LYS A 617 21.53 -5.49 29.95
C LYS A 617 21.74 -7.00 29.89
N PHE A 618 21.29 -7.64 28.83
CA PHE A 618 21.42 -9.08 28.62
C PHE A 618 22.78 -9.45 28.04
N ALA A 619 23.24 -8.73 27.01
CA ALA A 619 24.49 -9.00 26.30
C ALA A 619 25.73 -8.84 27.18
N LYS A 620 25.69 -7.93 28.18
CA LYS A 620 26.80 -7.69 29.12
C LYS A 620 26.68 -8.48 30.43
N GLY A 621 25.56 -9.19 30.64
CA GLY A 621 25.32 -9.98 31.85
C GLY A 621 25.02 -9.13 33.11
N GLU A 622 24.50 -7.93 32.92
CA GLU A 622 24.11 -7.04 34.02
C GLU A 622 22.77 -7.44 34.66
#